data_d062ed8fe5955d593dd570c74dfb44bd
#
_entry.id   d062ed8fe5955d593dd570c74dfb44bd
#
_cell.length_a   1.000
_cell.length_b   1.000
_cell.length_c   1.000
_cell.angle_alpha   90.00
_cell.angle_beta   90.00
_cell.angle_gamma   90.00
#
_symmetry.space_group_name_H-M   'P 1'
#
loop_
_entity.id
_entity.type
_entity.pdbx_description
1 polymer ?
#
loop_
_entity_poly.entity_id
_entity_poly.type
_entity_poly.pdbx_seq_one_letter_code
_entity_poly.pdbx_strand_id
1 'polypeptide(L)'
;LGDVYKRQVQGCLEVLKKSEEYLCEITGRDGMTFQPAAGAHGEFTGLMLIKAYHESRGDEKRTKIIVPDSAHGTNPASATMAGYKVVSIASAPDGGVDLEALKAACGEDTAGLMLTNPNTVGLFDKNILKITEIVHECGGLCYYDGANLNAVMGTVRPGDMGFDVIHLN
;
A
#
# COMPACT_ATOMS: atom_id res chain seq x y z
N LEU A 1 29.32 18.36 10.51
CA LEU A 1 28.39 19.16 9.67
C LEU A 1 26.98 19.33 10.27
N GLY A 2 26.46 18.35 11.05
CA GLY A 2 25.08 18.39 11.52
C GLY A 2 24.73 19.47 12.57
N ASP A 3 25.66 19.83 13.45
CA ASP A 3 25.32 20.67 14.61
C ASP A 3 25.25 22.17 14.29
N VAL A 4 25.97 22.62 13.29
CA VAL A 4 26.01 24.05 12.90
C VAL A 4 24.67 24.49 12.31
N TYR A 5 23.94 23.61 11.66
CA TYR A 5 22.74 23.93 10.88
C TYR A 5 21.42 23.60 11.57
N LYS A 6 21.43 22.91 12.70
CA LYS A 6 20.19 22.49 13.39
C LYS A 6 19.24 23.66 13.66
N ARG A 7 19.73 24.83 14.08
CA ARG A 7 18.92 26.00 14.32
C ARG A 7 18.41 26.66 13.04
N GLN A 8 19.13 26.50 11.92
CA GLN A 8 18.80 27.12 10.63
C GLN A 8 17.73 26.33 9.85
N VAL A 9 17.56 25.04 10.16
CA VAL A 9 16.63 24.15 9.45
C VAL A 9 15.28 23.97 10.16
N GLN A 10 15.01 24.74 11.21
CA GLN A 10 13.77 24.58 11.99
C GLN A 10 12.51 24.76 11.13
N GLY A 11 12.50 25.74 10.22
CA GLY A 11 11.39 25.94 9.28
C GLY A 11 11.19 24.74 8.34
N CYS A 12 12.28 24.12 7.87
CA CYS A 12 12.19 22.90 7.05
C CYS A 12 11.59 21.74 7.85
N LEU A 13 12.00 21.58 9.11
CA LEU A 13 11.45 20.53 9.99
C LEU A 13 9.97 20.76 10.29
N GLU A 14 9.57 22.03 10.49
CA GLU A 14 8.17 22.39 10.69
C GLU A 14 7.32 22.10 9.44
N VAL A 15 7.83 22.38 8.23
CA VAL A 15 7.15 22.05 6.97
C VAL A 15 6.97 20.53 6.86
N LEU A 16 8.02 19.74 7.13
CA LEU A 16 7.92 18.28 7.09
C LEU A 16 6.88 17.78 8.10
N LYS A 17 6.91 18.29 9.34
CA LYS A 17 5.96 17.88 10.38
C LYS A 17 4.52 18.20 10.01
N LYS A 18 4.25 19.41 9.53
CA LYS A 18 2.90 19.79 9.06
C LYS A 18 2.45 19.00 7.85
N SER A 19 3.37 18.72 6.92
CA SER A 19 3.07 17.88 5.76
C SER A 19 2.70 16.45 6.18
N GLU A 20 3.42 15.87 7.14
CA GLU A 20 3.05 14.58 7.74
C GLU A 20 1.64 14.61 8.33
N GLU A 21 1.33 15.61 9.16
CA GLU A 21 0.01 15.76 9.80
C GLU A 21 -1.12 15.87 8.76
N TYR A 22 -0.93 16.68 7.72
CA TYR A 22 -1.93 16.84 6.67
C TYR A 22 -2.11 15.58 5.83
N LEU A 23 -1.03 14.93 5.45
CA LEU A 23 -1.10 13.70 4.66
C LEU A 23 -1.68 12.53 5.47
N CYS A 24 -1.37 12.43 6.75
CA CYS A 24 -2.02 11.47 7.64
C CYS A 24 -3.53 11.69 7.72
N GLU A 25 -3.98 12.94 7.86
CA GLU A 25 -5.41 13.27 7.87
C GLU A 25 -6.08 12.96 6.53
N ILE A 26 -5.46 13.35 5.41
CA ILE A 26 -5.99 13.12 4.05
C ILE A 26 -6.13 11.63 3.75
N THR A 27 -5.19 10.82 4.22
CA THR A 27 -5.11 9.38 3.90
C THR A 27 -5.75 8.48 4.95
N GLY A 28 -6.01 9.00 6.16
CA GLY A 28 -6.46 8.20 7.30
C GLY A 28 -5.37 7.29 7.86
N ARG A 29 -4.10 7.74 7.84
CA ARG A 29 -2.96 7.00 8.38
C ARG A 29 -2.40 7.66 9.63
N ASP A 30 -1.64 6.88 10.41
CA ASP A 30 -1.10 7.32 11.71
C ASP A 30 0.30 7.93 11.60
N GLY A 31 1.01 7.67 10.51
CA GLY A 31 2.37 8.16 10.28
C GLY A 31 2.74 8.23 8.80
N MET A 32 3.67 9.11 8.48
CA MET A 32 4.18 9.32 7.13
C MET A 32 5.69 9.51 7.16
N THR A 33 6.38 9.03 6.13
CA THR A 33 7.80 9.29 5.91
C THR A 33 8.02 9.90 4.55
N PHE A 34 9.00 10.82 4.46
CA PHE A 34 9.42 11.46 3.21
C PHE A 34 10.78 10.95 2.72
N GLN A 35 11.25 9.80 3.25
CA GLN A 35 12.57 9.25 2.88
C GLN A 35 12.62 8.61 1.49
N PRO A 36 11.58 7.90 1.01
CA PRO A 36 11.57 7.38 -0.35
C PRO A 36 11.68 8.50 -1.38
N ALA A 37 12.56 8.34 -2.37
CA ALA A 37 12.88 9.39 -3.34
C ALA A 37 11.93 9.41 -4.54
N ALA A 38 11.13 8.38 -4.75
CA ALA A 38 10.20 8.24 -5.86
C ALA A 38 9.12 7.20 -5.55
N GLY A 39 8.06 7.13 -6.38
CA GLY A 39 6.96 6.16 -6.21
C GLY A 39 7.44 4.71 -6.09
N ALA A 40 8.34 4.27 -6.98
CA ALA A 40 8.91 2.92 -6.92
C ALA A 40 9.69 2.63 -5.61
N HIS A 41 10.37 3.64 -5.05
CA HIS A 41 11.00 3.51 -3.73
C HIS A 41 9.96 3.45 -2.62
N GLY A 42 8.84 4.16 -2.76
CA GLY A 42 7.68 4.07 -1.86
C GLY A 42 7.07 2.67 -1.89
N GLU A 43 6.88 2.09 -3.08
CA GLU A 43 6.41 0.72 -3.24
C GLU A 43 7.32 -0.27 -2.50
N PHE A 44 8.62 -0.22 -2.79
CA PHE A 44 9.59 -1.11 -2.16
C PHE A 44 9.63 -0.93 -0.63
N THR A 45 9.63 0.32 -0.15
CA THR A 45 9.60 0.63 1.28
C THR A 45 8.34 0.05 1.95
N GLY A 46 7.17 0.23 1.33
CA GLY A 46 5.91 -0.32 1.83
C GLY A 46 5.92 -1.83 1.94
N LEU A 47 6.48 -2.52 0.95
CA LEU A 47 6.64 -3.98 0.98
C LEU A 47 7.63 -4.44 2.06
N MET A 48 8.70 -3.68 2.28
CA MET A 48 9.65 -3.95 3.37
C MET A 48 9.01 -3.73 4.75
N LEU A 49 8.08 -2.76 4.88
CA LEU A 49 7.29 -2.58 6.11
C LEU A 49 6.38 -3.79 6.36
N ILE A 50 5.69 -4.29 5.33
CA ILE A 50 4.87 -5.51 5.42
C ILE A 50 5.75 -6.69 5.85
N LYS A 51 6.93 -6.84 5.27
CA LYS A 51 7.88 -7.90 5.61
C LYS A 51 8.31 -7.81 7.06
N ALA A 52 8.77 -6.63 7.50
CA ALA A 52 9.20 -6.39 8.87
C ALA A 52 8.06 -6.62 9.88
N TYR A 53 6.82 -6.27 9.53
CA TYR A 53 5.65 -6.54 10.35
C TYR A 53 5.49 -8.05 10.59
N HIS A 54 5.48 -8.87 9.55
CA HIS A 54 5.32 -10.32 9.70
C HIS A 54 6.50 -10.96 10.42
N GLU A 55 7.74 -10.56 10.09
CA GLU A 55 8.96 -11.03 10.77
C GLU A 55 8.94 -10.69 12.26
N SER A 56 8.52 -9.49 12.65
CA SER A 56 8.43 -9.06 14.06
C SER A 56 7.43 -9.89 14.88
N ARG A 57 6.50 -10.53 14.21
CA ARG A 57 5.50 -11.43 14.82
C ARG A 57 5.90 -12.90 14.76
N GLY A 58 7.08 -13.21 14.20
CA GLY A 58 7.56 -14.58 14.00
C GLY A 58 6.80 -15.35 12.92
N ASP A 59 6.10 -14.65 12.01
CA ASP A 59 5.30 -15.27 10.95
C ASP A 59 6.09 -15.34 9.63
N GLU A 60 7.12 -16.16 9.60
CA GLU A 60 8.02 -16.34 8.45
C GLU A 60 7.34 -17.02 7.24
N LYS A 61 6.14 -17.55 7.42
CA LYS A 61 5.38 -18.22 6.34
C LYS A 61 4.81 -17.24 5.32
N ARG A 62 4.70 -15.96 5.66
CA ARG A 62 4.11 -14.90 4.84
C ARG A 62 5.04 -14.49 3.70
N THR A 63 5.01 -15.26 2.62
CA THR A 63 5.95 -15.12 1.50
C THR A 63 5.29 -14.71 0.18
N LYS A 64 3.97 -14.54 0.17
CA LYS A 64 3.18 -14.27 -1.04
C LYS A 64 2.54 -12.90 -1.01
N ILE A 65 2.68 -12.17 -2.12
CA ILE A 65 1.92 -10.94 -2.41
C ILE A 65 0.95 -11.24 -3.55
N ILE A 66 -0.31 -10.89 -3.35
CA ILE A 66 -1.37 -10.96 -4.37
C ILE A 66 -1.40 -9.62 -5.11
N VAL A 67 -1.50 -9.67 -6.44
CA VAL A 67 -1.55 -8.47 -7.30
C VAL A 67 -2.62 -8.69 -8.36
N PRO A 68 -3.65 -7.80 -8.50
CA PRO A 68 -4.60 -7.89 -9.60
C PRO A 68 -3.90 -7.72 -10.97
N ASP A 69 -4.45 -8.34 -12.00
CA ASP A 69 -3.95 -8.24 -13.38
C ASP A 69 -4.05 -6.82 -13.95
N SER A 70 -4.93 -5.99 -13.39
CA SER A 70 -5.07 -4.57 -13.71
C SER A 70 -4.04 -3.66 -13.00
N ALA A 71 -3.14 -4.20 -12.16
CA ALA A 71 -2.15 -3.42 -11.44
C ALA A 71 -1.09 -2.84 -12.38
N HIS A 72 -0.47 -1.73 -11.95
CA HIS A 72 0.69 -1.20 -12.64
C HIS A 72 1.85 -2.21 -12.60
N GLY A 73 2.61 -2.31 -13.70
CA GLY A 73 3.68 -3.31 -13.85
C GLY A 73 4.81 -3.21 -12.82
N THR A 74 4.98 -2.06 -12.15
CA THR A 74 5.96 -1.90 -11.06
C THR A 74 5.56 -2.64 -9.79
N ASN A 75 4.26 -2.85 -9.53
CA ASN A 75 3.80 -3.53 -8.31
C ASN A 75 4.33 -4.96 -8.21
N PRO A 76 4.15 -5.84 -9.22
CA PRO A 76 4.73 -7.18 -9.15
C PRO A 76 6.27 -7.16 -9.19
N ALA A 77 6.89 -6.20 -9.87
CA ALA A 77 8.34 -6.07 -9.89
C ALA A 77 8.90 -5.72 -8.51
N SER A 78 8.31 -4.74 -7.84
CA SER A 78 8.68 -4.33 -6.47
C SER A 78 8.48 -5.47 -5.47
N ALA A 79 7.39 -6.24 -5.59
CA ALA A 79 7.13 -7.39 -4.74
C ALA A 79 8.19 -8.49 -4.91
N THR A 80 8.57 -8.78 -6.16
CA THR A 80 9.65 -9.73 -6.47
C THR A 80 10.99 -9.25 -5.90
N MET A 81 11.30 -7.96 -6.05
CA MET A 81 12.53 -7.37 -5.53
C MET A 81 12.59 -7.42 -3.99
N ALA A 82 11.45 -7.30 -3.31
CA ALA A 82 11.34 -7.47 -1.85
C ALA A 82 11.45 -8.95 -1.41
N GLY A 83 11.55 -9.88 -2.35
CA GLY A 83 11.70 -11.32 -2.08
C GLY A 83 10.40 -12.08 -1.92
N TYR A 84 9.28 -11.50 -2.34
CA TYR A 84 7.98 -12.16 -2.31
C TYR A 84 7.69 -12.96 -3.59
N LYS A 85 6.93 -14.03 -3.43
CA LYS A 85 6.27 -14.72 -4.54
C LYS A 85 5.04 -13.91 -4.95
N VAL A 86 4.94 -13.54 -6.21
CA VAL A 86 3.79 -12.82 -6.74
C VAL A 86 2.75 -13.79 -7.26
N VAL A 87 1.50 -13.59 -6.85
CA VAL A 87 0.33 -14.31 -7.39
C VAL A 87 -0.60 -13.29 -8.02
N SER A 88 -0.77 -13.39 -9.34
CA SER A 88 -1.71 -12.54 -10.07
C SER A 88 -3.11 -13.15 -10.01
N ILE A 89 -4.12 -12.29 -9.81
CA ILE A 89 -5.54 -12.64 -9.87
C ILE A 89 -6.21 -11.89 -11.01
N ALA A 90 -7.17 -12.56 -11.64
CA ALA A 90 -7.92 -11.97 -12.75
C ALA A 90 -8.92 -10.91 -12.28
N SER A 91 -9.22 -9.97 -13.17
CA SER A 91 -10.33 -9.03 -12.99
C SER A 91 -11.67 -9.73 -13.22
N ALA A 92 -12.70 -9.29 -12.50
CA ALA A 92 -14.08 -9.67 -12.75
C ALA A 92 -14.60 -9.06 -14.07
N PRO A 93 -15.73 -9.54 -14.62
CA PRO A 93 -16.29 -9.02 -15.87
C PRO A 93 -16.63 -7.52 -15.84
N ASP A 94 -16.84 -6.93 -14.66
CA ASP A 94 -17.07 -5.49 -14.48
C ASP A 94 -15.76 -4.68 -14.35
N GLY A 95 -14.61 -5.34 -14.44
CA GLY A 95 -13.28 -4.72 -14.35
C GLY A 95 -12.77 -4.51 -12.92
N GLY A 96 -13.53 -4.88 -11.90
CA GLY A 96 -13.08 -4.92 -10.51
C GLY A 96 -12.30 -6.18 -10.16
N VAL A 97 -11.89 -6.33 -8.92
CA VAL A 97 -11.24 -7.54 -8.42
C VAL A 97 -12.25 -8.70 -8.33
N ASP A 98 -11.90 -9.85 -8.88
CA ASP A 98 -12.70 -11.07 -8.70
C ASP A 98 -12.55 -11.57 -7.24
N LEU A 99 -13.63 -11.44 -6.46
CA LEU A 99 -13.62 -11.80 -5.04
C LEU A 99 -13.42 -13.30 -4.79
N GLU A 100 -13.91 -14.17 -5.68
CA GLU A 100 -13.74 -15.60 -5.52
C GLU A 100 -12.31 -16.01 -5.88
N ALA A 101 -11.73 -15.41 -6.92
CA ALA A 101 -10.31 -15.59 -7.24
C ALA A 101 -9.41 -15.07 -6.10
N LEU A 102 -9.76 -13.93 -5.49
CA LEU A 102 -9.04 -13.39 -4.34
C LEU A 102 -9.10 -14.35 -3.14
N LYS A 103 -10.29 -14.83 -2.77
CA LYS A 103 -10.45 -15.81 -1.68
C LYS A 103 -9.65 -17.08 -1.93
N ALA A 104 -9.68 -17.61 -3.15
CA ALA A 104 -8.93 -18.78 -3.53
C ALA A 104 -7.40 -18.58 -3.47
N ALA A 105 -6.94 -17.35 -3.72
CA ALA A 105 -5.52 -17.00 -3.64
C ALA A 105 -5.05 -16.72 -2.20
N CYS A 106 -5.95 -16.32 -1.30
CA CYS A 106 -5.62 -16.05 0.11
C CYS A 106 -5.32 -17.33 0.89
N GLY A 107 -4.34 -17.28 1.78
CA GLY A 107 -3.94 -18.40 2.63
C GLY A 107 -2.97 -17.97 3.72
N GLU A 108 -2.51 -18.92 4.52
CA GLU A 108 -1.55 -18.67 5.61
C GLU A 108 -0.21 -18.11 5.13
N ASP A 109 0.12 -18.29 3.85
CA ASP A 109 1.33 -17.81 3.21
C ASP A 109 1.18 -16.40 2.62
N THR A 110 -0.02 -15.80 2.70
CA THR A 110 -0.31 -14.46 2.15
C THR A 110 0.26 -13.39 3.06
N ALA A 111 1.27 -12.65 2.59
CA ALA A 111 1.80 -11.48 3.27
C ALA A 111 0.92 -10.25 3.05
N GLY A 112 0.36 -10.10 1.85
CA GLY A 112 -0.53 -8.99 1.56
C GLY A 112 -1.04 -8.95 0.13
N LEU A 113 -1.84 -7.91 -0.13
CA LEU A 113 -2.37 -7.54 -1.44
C LEU A 113 -1.84 -6.15 -1.82
N MET A 114 -1.36 -5.97 -3.05
CA MET A 114 -1.08 -4.65 -3.62
C MET A 114 -2.22 -4.26 -4.56
N LEU A 115 -2.81 -3.11 -4.32
CA LEU A 115 -3.98 -2.63 -5.08
C LEU A 115 -3.91 -1.11 -5.28
N THR A 116 -4.39 -0.67 -6.44
CA THR A 116 -4.70 0.73 -6.75
C THR A 116 -6.21 0.90 -6.84
N ASN A 117 -6.78 1.89 -6.18
CA ASN A 117 -8.21 2.19 -6.29
C ASN A 117 -8.43 3.73 -6.34
N PRO A 118 -8.90 4.30 -7.46
CA PRO A 118 -9.30 3.64 -8.73
C PRO A 118 -8.16 2.88 -9.40
N ASN A 119 -8.50 1.83 -10.14
CA ASN A 119 -7.49 1.04 -10.84
C ASN A 119 -6.88 1.81 -12.04
N THR A 120 -5.93 1.19 -12.75
CA THR A 120 -5.19 1.85 -13.85
C THR A 120 -6.05 2.21 -15.06
N VAL A 121 -7.27 1.66 -15.18
CA VAL A 121 -8.23 2.04 -16.23
C VAL A 121 -9.32 3.01 -15.72
N GLY A 122 -9.18 3.51 -14.49
CA GLY A 122 -10.04 4.56 -13.93
C GLY A 122 -11.31 4.03 -13.25
N LEU A 123 -11.43 2.73 -13.00
CA LEU A 123 -12.59 2.14 -12.32
C LEU A 123 -12.35 2.11 -10.81
N PHE A 124 -13.29 2.69 -10.06
CA PHE A 124 -13.32 2.56 -8.60
C PHE A 124 -13.99 1.23 -8.22
N ASP A 125 -13.26 0.37 -7.52
CA ASP A 125 -13.81 -0.89 -7.05
C ASP A 125 -14.74 -0.66 -5.86
N LYS A 126 -16.04 -0.84 -6.11
CA LYS A 126 -17.10 -0.67 -5.10
C LYS A 126 -17.05 -1.73 -3.99
N ASN A 127 -16.34 -2.83 -4.23
CA ASN A 127 -16.19 -3.93 -3.27
C ASN A 127 -14.95 -3.78 -2.39
N ILE A 128 -14.30 -2.63 -2.40
CA ILE A 128 -13.01 -2.42 -1.73
C ILE A 128 -12.98 -2.88 -0.26
N LEU A 129 -14.05 -2.61 0.50
CA LEU A 129 -14.14 -3.06 1.90
C LEU A 129 -14.15 -4.58 2.04
N LYS A 130 -14.80 -5.29 1.10
CA LYS A 130 -14.79 -6.76 1.09
C LYS A 130 -13.43 -7.32 0.68
N ILE A 131 -12.76 -6.64 -0.25
CA ILE A 131 -11.42 -7.03 -0.70
C ILE A 131 -10.43 -6.96 0.47
N THR A 132 -10.41 -5.84 1.19
CA THR A 132 -9.50 -5.65 2.34
C THR A 132 -9.86 -6.59 3.49
N GLU A 133 -11.15 -6.81 3.76
CA GLU A 133 -11.63 -7.78 4.76
C GLU A 133 -11.12 -9.20 4.46
N ILE A 134 -11.27 -9.71 3.22
CA ILE A 134 -10.78 -11.04 2.82
C ILE A 134 -9.28 -11.19 3.07
N VAL A 135 -8.50 -10.16 2.76
CA VAL A 135 -7.04 -10.17 2.98
C VAL A 135 -6.70 -10.15 4.47
N HIS A 136 -7.39 -9.34 5.25
CA HIS A 136 -7.20 -9.28 6.71
C HIS A 136 -7.63 -10.58 7.40
N GLU A 137 -8.72 -11.21 6.97
CA GLU A 137 -9.18 -12.49 7.52
C GLU A 137 -8.13 -13.61 7.39
N CYS A 138 -7.35 -13.61 6.29
CA CYS A 138 -6.24 -14.55 6.15
C CYS A 138 -4.94 -14.09 6.85
N GLY A 139 -4.95 -12.91 7.51
CA GLY A 139 -3.82 -12.33 8.23
C GLY A 139 -2.82 -11.57 7.36
N GLY A 140 -3.14 -11.31 6.10
CA GLY A 140 -2.37 -10.45 5.20
C GLY A 140 -2.59 -8.96 5.46
N LEU A 141 -1.75 -8.11 4.88
CA LEU A 141 -1.89 -6.66 4.92
C LEU A 141 -2.27 -6.10 3.54
N CYS A 142 -2.97 -4.97 3.55
CA CYS A 142 -3.42 -4.31 2.35
C CYS A 142 -2.54 -3.09 2.03
N TYR A 143 -1.89 -3.13 0.88
CA TYR A 143 -1.05 -2.06 0.37
C TYR A 143 -1.79 -1.26 -0.71
N TYR A 144 -1.81 0.05 -0.55
CA TYR A 144 -2.40 0.99 -1.51
C TYR A 144 -1.33 1.67 -2.36
N ASP A 145 -1.40 1.45 -3.68
CA ASP A 145 -0.66 2.28 -4.63
C ASP A 145 -1.40 3.61 -4.79
N GLY A 146 -0.84 4.64 -4.19
CA GLY A 146 -1.44 5.97 -4.09
C GLY A 146 -1.06 6.91 -5.21
N ALA A 147 -0.48 6.44 -6.31
CA ALA A 147 -0.16 7.28 -7.47
C ALA A 147 -1.41 8.01 -8.02
N ASN A 148 -2.60 7.42 -7.86
CA ASN A 148 -3.88 7.99 -8.26
C ASN A 148 -4.66 8.64 -7.11
N LEU A 149 -4.03 9.03 -6.01
CA LEU A 149 -4.72 9.65 -4.86
C LEU A 149 -5.54 10.89 -5.27
N ASN A 150 -5.12 11.63 -6.29
CA ASN A 150 -5.84 12.79 -6.81
C ASN A 150 -7.31 12.51 -7.15
N ALA A 151 -7.62 11.28 -7.56
CA ALA A 151 -8.97 10.88 -7.94
C ALA A 151 -9.91 10.76 -6.74
N VAL A 152 -9.39 10.51 -5.56
CA VAL A 152 -10.18 10.21 -4.34
C VAL A 152 -9.94 11.20 -3.19
N MET A 153 -8.91 12.03 -3.27
CA MET A 153 -8.54 12.98 -2.21
C MET A 153 -9.72 13.90 -1.87
N GLY A 154 -10.06 13.98 -0.59
CA GLY A 154 -11.20 14.75 -0.11
C GLY A 154 -12.57 14.08 -0.27
N THR A 155 -12.64 12.93 -0.95
CA THR A 155 -13.88 12.15 -1.13
C THR A 155 -13.86 10.90 -0.27
N VAL A 156 -12.76 10.15 -0.28
CA VAL A 156 -12.55 8.96 0.55
C VAL A 156 -11.08 8.90 0.97
N ARG A 157 -10.84 8.38 2.17
CA ARG A 157 -9.49 8.16 2.69
C ARG A 157 -9.09 6.70 2.51
N PRO A 158 -7.91 6.40 1.96
CA PRO A 158 -7.45 5.02 1.81
C PRO A 158 -7.45 4.21 3.11
N GLY A 159 -7.14 4.85 4.25
CA GLY A 159 -7.23 4.21 5.55
C GLY A 159 -8.63 3.70 5.90
N ASP A 160 -9.66 4.47 5.55
CA ASP A 160 -11.05 4.08 5.79
C ASP A 160 -11.51 2.95 4.85
N MET A 161 -10.79 2.72 3.76
CA MET A 161 -10.99 1.57 2.87
C MET A 161 -10.30 0.29 3.36
N GLY A 162 -9.59 0.33 4.50
CA GLY A 162 -8.91 -0.83 5.09
C GLY A 162 -7.48 -1.05 4.60
N PHE A 163 -6.84 -0.05 3.99
CA PHE A 163 -5.44 -0.16 3.61
C PHE A 163 -4.51 0.12 4.80
N ASP A 164 -3.49 -0.71 4.98
CA ASP A 164 -2.53 -0.65 6.08
C ASP A 164 -1.30 0.19 5.73
N VAL A 165 -0.83 0.06 4.50
CA VAL A 165 0.36 0.72 3.97
C VAL A 165 0.01 1.44 2.69
N ILE A 166 0.52 2.67 2.53
CA ILE A 166 0.27 3.50 1.35
C ILE A 166 1.58 4.10 0.88
N HIS A 167 1.78 4.21 -0.43
CA HIS A 167 2.71 5.19 -0.97
C HIS A 167 1.96 6.28 -1.72
N LEU A 168 2.55 7.46 -1.75
CA LEU A 168 2.10 8.64 -2.50
C LEU A 168 3.28 9.16 -3.34
N ASN A 169 3.00 9.86 -4.43
CA ASN A 169 4.00 10.54 -5.24
C ASN A 169 3.46 11.79 -5.94
#